data_89a37c1248b6057b68d2bc2c655a2eaa
#
_entry.id   89a37c1248b6057b68d2bc2c655a2eaa
#
_cell.length_a   1.000
_cell.length_b   1.000
_cell.length_c   1.000
_cell.angle_alpha   90.00
_cell.angle_beta   90.00
_cell.angle_gamma   90.00
#
_symmetry.space_group_name_H-M   'P 1'
#
loop_
_entity.id
_entity.type
_entity.pdbx_description
1 polymer ?
#
loop_
_entity_poly.entity_id
_entity_poly.type
_entity_poly.pdbx_seq_one_letter_code
_entity_poly.pdbx_strand_id
1 'polypeptide(L)'
;PDQPKGGRIANLAATCADPEPEFLDVFSKFYRREDTHALKHHPAIIALFERMFGEDVLVHPLMVARNIFPQRLALTTRPHQDFVHIQGTPETYTVWLPLHDCPKHMGGLSVAAGSHRQGVRDFTVASGAGGLETTEALEGTWRHGDFALGDALIFHSMVVHQGLDNNTDDLRHSVDARYQKASEPISAVSMEAYSGCGSWDDIYAGWQSDDLKYYWRAQNPEVQDFDYQYYDRRDEIAFAMAKKGDNSARSALLRIVQRDPREDKRDKATEMLALLEA
;
A
#
# COMPACT_ATOMS: atom_id res chain seq x y z
N PRO A 1 27.60 5.17 17.30
CA PRO A 1 26.79 4.96 18.50
C PRO A 1 26.09 6.23 18.97
N ASP A 2 26.64 7.40 18.67
CA ASP A 2 26.20 8.70 19.24
C ASP A 2 25.23 9.49 18.37
N GLN A 3 24.79 8.96 17.23
CA GLN A 3 23.77 9.61 16.42
C GLN A 3 22.36 9.26 16.91
N PRO A 4 21.38 10.20 16.81
CA PRO A 4 19.96 9.91 17.02
C PRO A 4 19.52 8.69 16.21
N LYS A 5 18.58 7.91 16.74
CA LYS A 5 18.16 6.66 16.10
C LYS A 5 17.67 6.87 14.65
N GLY A 6 16.97 7.96 14.37
CA GLY A 6 16.50 8.32 13.03
C GLY A 6 17.64 8.64 12.08
N GLY A 7 18.61 9.42 12.48
CA GLY A 7 19.77 9.77 11.65
C GLY A 7 20.62 8.57 11.22
N ARG A 8 20.60 7.46 11.97
CA ARG A 8 21.28 6.21 11.56
C ARG A 8 20.62 5.56 10.35
N ILE A 9 19.29 5.54 10.32
CA ILE A 9 18.52 4.93 9.24
C ILE A 9 18.62 5.80 7.99
N ALA A 10 18.56 7.14 8.13
CA ALA A 10 18.76 8.07 7.02
C ALA A 10 20.13 7.90 6.39
N ASN A 11 21.20 7.81 7.20
CA ASN A 11 22.57 7.59 6.72
C ASN A 11 22.73 6.21 6.06
N LEU A 12 22.12 5.15 6.62
CA LEU A 12 22.12 3.83 6.01
C LEU A 12 21.43 3.87 4.65
N ALA A 13 20.25 4.48 4.57
CA ALA A 13 19.50 4.64 3.33
C ALA A 13 20.27 5.46 2.27
N ALA A 14 21.03 6.47 2.69
CA ALA A 14 21.87 7.30 1.79
C ALA A 14 23.10 6.54 1.27
N THR A 15 23.62 5.57 2.02
CA THR A 15 24.81 4.79 1.64
C THR A 15 24.49 3.53 0.83
N CYS A 16 23.23 3.03 0.88
CA CYS A 16 22.80 1.90 0.06
C CYS A 16 22.48 2.34 -1.36
N ALA A 17 23.15 1.74 -2.36
CA ALA A 17 22.87 2.00 -3.78
C ALA A 17 21.46 1.53 -4.16
N ASP A 18 21.03 0.38 -3.65
CA ASP A 18 19.66 -0.15 -3.75
C ASP A 18 19.20 -0.62 -2.35
N PRO A 19 18.52 0.24 -1.59
CA PRO A 19 18.08 -0.11 -0.26
C PRO A 19 16.88 -1.08 -0.24
N GLU A 20 16.20 -1.29 -1.37
CA GLU A 20 14.92 -2.00 -1.40
C GLU A 20 15.00 -3.43 -0.87
N PRO A 21 15.97 -4.30 -1.23
CA PRO A 21 16.05 -5.66 -0.70
C PRO A 21 16.28 -5.74 0.81
N GLU A 22 17.17 -4.90 1.34
CA GLU A 22 17.51 -4.91 2.78
C GLU A 22 16.36 -4.36 3.63
N PHE A 23 15.65 -3.37 3.11
CA PHE A 23 14.48 -2.80 3.77
C PHE A 23 13.25 -3.68 3.69
N LEU A 24 13.11 -4.50 2.65
CA LEU A 24 12.07 -5.52 2.58
C LEU A 24 12.24 -6.59 3.68
N ASP A 25 13.47 -6.94 4.05
CA ASP A 25 13.71 -7.86 5.17
C ASP A 25 13.28 -7.24 6.51
N VAL A 26 13.62 -5.98 6.76
CA VAL A 26 13.16 -5.24 7.96
C VAL A 26 11.64 -5.10 7.97
N PHE A 27 11.04 -4.76 6.82
CA PHE A 27 9.60 -4.68 6.65
C PHE A 27 8.92 -6.01 6.93
N SER A 28 9.43 -7.11 6.39
CA SER A 28 8.89 -8.45 6.60
C SER A 28 8.89 -8.83 8.09
N LYS A 29 9.96 -8.52 8.82
CA LYS A 29 10.06 -8.76 10.27
C LYS A 29 9.03 -7.95 11.06
N PHE A 30 8.81 -6.71 10.68
CA PHE A 30 7.78 -5.87 11.29
C PHE A 30 6.37 -6.37 10.96
N TYR A 31 6.12 -6.73 9.69
CA TYR A 31 4.84 -7.24 9.22
C TYR A 31 4.42 -8.54 9.93
N ARG A 32 5.38 -9.41 10.28
CA ARG A 32 5.11 -10.68 10.96
C ARG A 32 4.77 -10.57 12.45
N ARG A 33 4.90 -9.37 13.04
CA ARG A 33 4.64 -9.20 14.48
C ARG A 33 3.14 -9.27 14.76
N GLU A 34 2.78 -10.04 15.80
CA GLU A 34 1.41 -10.16 16.30
C GLU A 34 0.81 -8.78 16.64
N ASP A 35 1.58 -7.94 17.35
CA ASP A 35 1.15 -6.58 17.74
C ASP A 35 0.76 -5.72 16.53
N THR A 36 1.46 -5.87 15.41
CA THR A 36 1.18 -5.14 14.17
C THR A 36 -0.19 -5.54 13.60
N HIS A 37 -0.52 -6.83 13.66
CA HIS A 37 -1.82 -7.32 13.24
C HIS A 37 -2.92 -7.00 14.26
N ALA A 38 -2.62 -7.05 15.56
CA ALA A 38 -3.57 -6.69 16.62
C ALA A 38 -4.04 -5.23 16.51
N LEU A 39 -3.19 -4.33 16.03
CA LEU A 39 -3.54 -2.91 15.88
C LEU A 39 -4.78 -2.70 15.01
N LYS A 40 -4.91 -3.44 13.89
CA LYS A 40 -6.08 -3.33 13.01
C LYS A 40 -7.38 -3.88 13.64
N HIS A 41 -7.28 -4.67 14.70
CA HIS A 41 -8.41 -5.19 15.48
C HIS A 41 -8.70 -4.39 16.74
N HIS A 42 -8.13 -3.19 16.88
CA HIS A 42 -8.38 -2.37 18.05
C HIS A 42 -9.88 -2.10 18.25
N PRO A 43 -10.46 -2.38 19.45
CA PRO A 43 -11.91 -2.33 19.67
C PRO A 43 -12.57 -1.00 19.30
N ALA A 44 -11.86 0.13 19.48
CA ALA A 44 -12.40 1.44 19.12
C ALA A 44 -12.58 1.60 17.59
N ILE A 45 -11.70 0.99 16.79
CA ILE A 45 -11.79 1.03 15.31
C ILE A 45 -12.94 0.14 14.87
N ILE A 46 -13.05 -1.08 15.40
CA ILE A 46 -14.14 -2.00 15.09
C ILE A 46 -15.49 -1.37 15.43
N ALA A 47 -15.68 -0.87 16.66
CA ALA A 47 -16.91 -0.23 17.09
C ALA A 47 -17.30 1.01 16.28
N LEU A 48 -16.32 1.74 15.73
CA LEU A 48 -16.57 2.85 14.80
C LEU A 48 -17.22 2.33 13.51
N PHE A 49 -16.63 1.29 12.91
CA PHE A 49 -17.11 0.74 11.64
C PHE A 49 -18.43 -0.02 11.80
N GLU A 50 -18.64 -0.77 12.89
CA GLU A 50 -19.93 -1.38 13.20
C GLU A 50 -21.05 -0.35 13.24
N ARG A 51 -20.83 0.79 13.89
CA ARG A 51 -21.80 1.89 13.90
C ARG A 51 -21.98 2.53 12.53
N MET A 52 -20.92 2.65 11.73
CA MET A 52 -20.97 3.24 10.42
C MET A 52 -21.68 2.34 9.40
N PHE A 53 -21.46 1.04 9.49
CA PHE A 53 -22.04 0.06 8.57
C PHE A 53 -23.41 -0.45 9.03
N GLY A 54 -23.70 -0.44 10.32
CA GLY A 54 -24.91 -1.02 10.90
C GLY A 54 -24.93 -2.55 10.93
N GLU A 55 -23.78 -3.19 10.74
CA GLU A 55 -23.58 -4.64 10.73
C GLU A 55 -22.13 -4.99 11.12
N ASP A 56 -21.82 -6.28 11.15
CA ASP A 56 -20.49 -6.80 11.45
C ASP A 56 -19.45 -6.30 10.43
N VAL A 57 -18.24 -6.11 10.92
CA VAL A 57 -17.09 -5.60 10.14
C VAL A 57 -16.18 -6.73 9.71
N LEU A 58 -15.92 -6.84 8.43
CA LEU A 58 -14.82 -7.63 7.92
C LEU A 58 -13.56 -6.74 7.86
N VAL A 59 -12.59 -7.05 8.71
CA VAL A 59 -11.24 -6.50 8.62
C VAL A 59 -10.48 -7.28 7.55
N HIS A 60 -9.86 -6.63 6.58
CA HIS A 60 -9.10 -7.37 5.56
C HIS A 60 -7.91 -8.10 6.18
N PRO A 61 -7.67 -9.37 5.82
CA PRO A 61 -6.43 -10.07 6.19
C PRO A 61 -5.19 -9.29 5.77
N LEU A 62 -5.12 -8.92 4.49
CA LEU A 62 -4.05 -8.10 3.95
C LEU A 62 -4.05 -6.70 4.60
N MET A 63 -2.92 -6.31 5.11
CA MET A 63 -2.62 -4.92 5.48
C MET A 63 -1.32 -4.49 4.81
N VAL A 64 -1.02 -3.21 4.81
CA VAL A 64 0.24 -2.68 4.29
C VAL A 64 0.93 -1.89 5.39
N ALA A 65 2.12 -2.33 5.78
CA ALA A 65 3.00 -1.52 6.59
C ALA A 65 3.90 -0.69 5.66
N ARG A 66 4.11 0.57 5.96
CA ARG A 66 4.86 1.48 5.09
C ARG A 66 6.01 2.13 5.84
N ASN A 67 7.16 2.13 5.18
CA ASN A 67 8.36 2.80 5.63
C ASN A 67 8.73 3.86 4.58
N ILE A 68 8.59 5.13 4.91
CA ILE A 68 8.98 6.22 4.01
C ILE A 68 10.32 6.78 4.46
N PHE A 69 11.32 6.59 3.61
CA PHE A 69 12.70 6.97 3.90
C PHE A 69 12.91 8.47 3.68
N PRO A 70 13.78 9.09 4.49
CA PRO A 70 14.16 10.47 4.29
C PRO A 70 14.67 10.74 2.86
N GLN A 71 14.19 11.82 2.25
CA GLN A 71 14.68 12.36 0.97
C GLN A 71 14.66 11.38 -0.23
N ARG A 72 13.86 10.30 -0.15
CA ARG A 72 13.70 9.29 -1.22
C ARG A 72 12.39 9.50 -1.98
N LEU A 73 12.31 10.59 -2.73
CA LEU A 73 11.10 11.02 -3.48
C LEU A 73 10.61 9.96 -4.49
N ALA A 74 11.51 9.19 -5.07
CA ALA A 74 11.16 8.14 -6.03
C ALA A 74 10.32 7.00 -5.44
N LEU A 75 10.34 6.84 -4.11
CA LEU A 75 9.60 5.80 -3.39
C LEU A 75 8.26 6.30 -2.82
N THR A 76 7.97 7.61 -2.94
CA THR A 76 6.71 8.20 -2.50
C THR A 76 5.56 7.67 -3.35
N THR A 77 4.46 7.29 -2.71
CA THR A 77 3.28 6.79 -3.42
C THR A 77 2.58 7.94 -4.12
N ARG A 78 2.46 7.84 -5.44
CA ARG A 78 1.81 8.84 -6.30
C ARG A 78 0.30 8.88 -6.08
N PRO A 79 -0.41 9.94 -6.54
CA PRO A 79 -1.87 10.03 -6.44
C PRO A 79 -2.55 8.80 -7.03
N HIS A 80 -3.33 8.06 -6.24
CA HIS A 80 -3.99 6.83 -6.65
C HIS A 80 -5.25 6.57 -5.84
N GLN A 81 -6.02 5.58 -6.27
CA GLN A 81 -7.17 5.03 -5.54
C GLN A 81 -6.82 3.62 -5.08
N ASP A 82 -7.10 3.30 -3.83
CA ASP A 82 -6.85 1.95 -3.28
C ASP A 82 -7.68 0.87 -4.01
N PHE A 83 -8.88 1.21 -4.46
CA PHE A 83 -9.81 0.26 -5.06
C PHE A 83 -9.19 -0.57 -6.20
N VAL A 84 -8.39 0.03 -7.07
CA VAL A 84 -7.74 -0.69 -8.18
C VAL A 84 -6.78 -1.79 -7.73
N HIS A 85 -6.34 -1.73 -6.47
CA HIS A 85 -5.40 -2.69 -5.88
C HIS A 85 -6.07 -3.70 -4.96
N ILE A 86 -7.21 -3.35 -4.35
CA ILE A 86 -7.88 -4.19 -3.36
C ILE A 86 -9.13 -4.86 -3.91
N GLN A 87 -9.91 -4.17 -4.74
CA GLN A 87 -11.16 -4.62 -5.35
C GLN A 87 -12.17 -5.25 -4.36
N GLY A 88 -13.00 -6.19 -4.82
CA GLY A 88 -14.14 -6.67 -4.06
C GLY A 88 -15.24 -5.60 -4.05
N THR A 89 -15.68 -5.17 -2.87
CA THR A 89 -16.63 -4.05 -2.79
C THR A 89 -15.94 -2.69 -2.86
N PRO A 90 -16.51 -1.69 -3.60
CA PRO A 90 -16.03 -0.32 -3.52
C PRO A 90 -16.24 0.31 -2.14
N GLU A 91 -17.20 -0.17 -1.34
CA GLU A 91 -17.54 0.30 0.01
C GLU A 91 -16.51 -0.14 1.08
N THR A 92 -15.25 -0.23 0.68
CA THR A 92 -14.11 -0.49 1.56
C THR A 92 -13.51 0.84 2.03
N TYR A 93 -13.11 0.89 3.30
CA TYR A 93 -12.45 2.03 3.92
C TYR A 93 -11.05 1.68 4.35
N THR A 94 -10.11 2.56 4.07
CA THR A 94 -8.74 2.47 4.56
C THR A 94 -8.61 3.29 5.83
N VAL A 95 -7.98 2.70 6.84
CA VAL A 95 -7.51 3.39 8.05
C VAL A 95 -5.99 3.45 7.97
N TRP A 96 -5.46 4.64 7.80
CA TRP A 96 -4.03 4.90 7.84
C TRP A 96 -3.64 5.33 9.25
N LEU A 97 -2.70 4.62 9.85
CA LEU A 97 -2.24 4.80 11.22
C LEU A 97 -0.75 5.13 11.23
N PRO A 98 -0.33 6.35 11.53
CA PRO A 98 1.08 6.63 11.85
C PRO A 98 1.46 5.97 13.17
N LEU A 99 2.66 5.39 13.24
CA LEU A 99 3.16 4.70 14.44
C LEU A 99 4.03 5.59 15.34
N HIS A 100 4.03 6.86 15.07
CA HIS A 100 4.67 7.95 15.82
C HIS A 100 4.07 9.29 15.39
N ASP A 101 4.42 10.37 16.05
CA ASP A 101 4.07 11.72 15.60
C ASP A 101 4.57 11.91 14.16
N CYS A 102 3.69 12.33 13.29
CA CYS A 102 3.96 12.49 11.86
C CYS A 102 3.57 13.90 11.41
N PRO A 103 4.43 14.89 11.65
CA PRO A 103 4.20 16.22 11.14
C PRO A 103 4.24 16.20 9.60
N LYS A 104 3.55 17.13 8.96
CA LYS A 104 3.39 17.20 7.50
C LYS A 104 4.70 17.00 6.72
N HIS A 105 5.79 17.61 7.18
CA HIS A 105 7.10 17.54 6.51
C HIS A 105 7.80 16.18 6.65
N MET A 106 7.26 15.27 7.47
CA MET A 106 7.73 13.87 7.59
C MET A 106 7.09 12.93 6.56
N GLY A 107 6.25 13.41 5.66
CA GLY A 107 5.68 12.59 4.61
C GLY A 107 4.40 11.84 5.01
N GLY A 108 3.46 12.54 5.62
CA GLY A 108 2.12 12.02 5.90
C GLY A 108 1.31 11.72 4.63
N LEU A 109 0.02 11.46 4.77
CA LEU A 109 -0.87 11.32 3.64
C LEU A 109 -1.59 12.64 3.31
N SER A 110 -1.90 12.81 2.02
CA SER A 110 -2.79 13.82 1.51
C SER A 110 -3.93 13.15 0.76
N VAL A 111 -5.16 13.60 0.97
CA VAL A 111 -6.37 13.08 0.33
C VAL A 111 -7.06 14.16 -0.51
N ALA A 112 -7.54 13.80 -1.69
CA ALA A 112 -8.35 14.70 -2.52
C ALA A 112 -9.81 14.59 -2.09
N ALA A 113 -10.28 15.58 -1.32
CA ALA A 113 -11.60 15.57 -0.73
C ALA A 113 -12.72 15.49 -1.80
N GLY A 114 -13.64 14.53 -1.64
CA GLY A 114 -14.78 14.31 -2.54
C GLY A 114 -14.46 13.54 -3.82
N SER A 115 -13.21 13.14 -4.06
CA SER A 115 -12.80 12.45 -5.29
C SER A 115 -13.42 11.07 -5.49
N HIS A 116 -13.88 10.41 -4.42
CA HIS A 116 -14.56 9.11 -4.46
C HIS A 116 -15.88 9.09 -5.24
N ARG A 117 -16.50 10.24 -5.43
CA ARG A 117 -17.87 10.34 -6.01
C ARG A 117 -17.93 10.04 -7.51
N GLN A 118 -16.82 9.97 -8.19
CA GLN A 118 -16.75 9.77 -9.64
C GLN A 118 -16.27 8.37 -10.05
N GLY A 119 -16.23 7.42 -9.10
CA GLY A 119 -15.78 6.06 -9.36
C GLY A 119 -14.28 5.94 -9.59
N VAL A 120 -13.86 4.92 -10.35
CA VAL A 120 -12.46 4.71 -10.72
C VAL A 120 -12.05 5.74 -11.77
N ARG A 121 -10.94 6.42 -11.50
CA ARG A 121 -10.40 7.46 -12.37
C ARG A 121 -9.37 6.92 -13.35
N ASP A 122 -9.14 7.66 -14.42
CA ASP A 122 -8.06 7.36 -15.36
C ASP A 122 -6.69 7.49 -14.69
N PHE A 123 -5.79 6.60 -15.10
CA PHE A 123 -4.43 6.52 -14.55
C PHE A 123 -3.40 6.23 -15.63
N THR A 124 -2.15 6.52 -15.31
CA THR A 124 -0.97 6.18 -16.09
C THR A 124 0.07 5.48 -15.22
N VAL A 125 1.15 5.04 -15.85
CA VAL A 125 2.30 4.43 -15.16
C VAL A 125 3.03 5.49 -14.35
N ALA A 126 3.38 5.13 -13.12
CA ALA A 126 4.20 5.97 -12.25
C ALA A 126 5.24 5.16 -11.48
N SER A 127 6.29 5.85 -11.02
CA SER A 127 7.23 5.29 -10.05
C SER A 127 6.57 5.22 -8.66
N GLY A 128 7.12 4.39 -7.78
CA GLY A 128 6.66 4.24 -6.40
C GLY A 128 5.66 3.11 -6.20
N ALA A 129 5.02 3.06 -5.03
CA ALA A 129 4.10 2.00 -4.66
C ALA A 129 2.87 1.96 -5.56
N GLY A 130 2.45 0.76 -5.99
CA GLY A 130 1.32 0.56 -6.91
C GLY A 130 1.68 0.68 -8.39
N GLY A 131 2.69 1.47 -8.75
CA GLY A 131 3.17 1.60 -10.15
C GLY A 131 2.21 2.36 -11.07
N LEU A 132 1.26 3.10 -10.50
CA LEU A 132 0.30 3.92 -11.24
C LEU A 132 0.00 5.24 -10.52
N GLU A 133 -0.45 6.23 -11.28
CA GLU A 133 -0.95 7.50 -10.75
C GLU A 133 -2.17 7.97 -11.55
N THR A 134 -3.11 8.65 -10.90
CA THR A 134 -4.25 9.27 -11.60
C THR A 134 -3.78 10.42 -12.47
N THR A 135 -4.34 10.51 -13.69
CA THR A 135 -3.98 11.56 -14.66
C THR A 135 -4.75 12.86 -14.47
N GLU A 136 -5.77 12.86 -13.64
CA GLU A 136 -6.61 14.03 -13.42
C GLU A 136 -5.95 15.04 -12.48
N ALA A 137 -6.04 16.31 -12.84
CA ALA A 137 -5.70 17.41 -11.95
C ALA A 137 -6.76 17.54 -10.84
N LEU A 138 -6.34 17.42 -9.59
CA LEU A 138 -7.20 17.52 -8.40
C LEU A 138 -6.84 18.75 -7.55
N GLU A 139 -6.39 19.81 -8.24
CA GLU A 139 -5.98 21.07 -7.59
C GLU A 139 -7.10 21.65 -6.72
N GLY A 140 -6.72 22.21 -5.57
CA GLY A 140 -7.65 22.81 -4.61
C GLY A 140 -8.44 21.81 -3.74
N THR A 141 -8.45 20.52 -4.10
CA THR A 141 -9.17 19.49 -3.33
C THR A 141 -8.32 18.81 -2.25
N TRP A 142 -7.01 18.90 -2.34
CA TRP A 142 -6.08 18.25 -1.44
C TRP A 142 -6.19 18.73 0.01
N ARG A 143 -6.26 17.77 0.92
CA ARG A 143 -6.27 17.98 2.38
C ARG A 143 -5.20 17.11 3.02
N HIS A 144 -4.46 17.70 3.91
CA HIS A 144 -3.39 17.07 4.71
C HIS A 144 -3.23 17.84 6.02
N GLY A 145 -2.52 17.25 6.97
CA GLY A 145 -2.25 17.88 8.27
C GLY A 145 -1.09 17.20 8.98
N ASP A 146 -0.83 17.66 10.18
CA ASP A 146 0.02 16.96 11.13
C ASP A 146 -0.80 15.87 11.83
N PHE A 147 -0.15 14.77 12.18
CA PHE A 147 -0.75 13.66 12.92
C PHE A 147 0.08 13.42 14.19
N ALA A 148 -0.59 13.27 15.31
CA ALA A 148 0.02 12.78 16.54
C ALA A 148 -0.07 11.25 16.59
N LEU A 149 0.78 10.62 17.42
CA LEU A 149 0.64 9.21 17.73
C LEU A 149 -0.75 8.93 18.32
N GLY A 150 -1.49 8.01 17.71
CA GLY A 150 -2.87 7.69 18.06
C GLY A 150 -3.92 8.31 17.16
N ASP A 151 -3.55 9.26 16.31
CA ASP A 151 -4.43 9.75 15.25
C ASP A 151 -4.60 8.69 14.15
N ALA A 152 -5.73 8.75 13.43
CA ALA A 152 -6.01 7.91 12.28
C ALA A 152 -6.63 8.74 11.16
N LEU A 153 -6.20 8.50 9.92
CA LEU A 153 -6.86 9.02 8.73
C LEU A 153 -7.73 7.93 8.12
N ILE A 154 -9.04 8.17 8.06
CA ILE A 154 -10.00 7.21 7.50
C ILE A 154 -10.53 7.76 6.19
N PHE A 155 -10.47 6.95 5.12
CA PHE A 155 -10.97 7.35 3.82
C PHE A 155 -11.48 6.15 3.02
N HIS A 156 -12.44 6.43 2.13
CA HIS A 156 -13.05 5.45 1.24
C HIS A 156 -12.06 4.98 0.17
N SER A 157 -12.13 3.73 -0.26
CA SER A 157 -11.20 3.11 -1.25
C SER A 157 -11.10 3.87 -2.58
N MET A 158 -12.17 4.58 -2.96
CA MET A 158 -12.22 5.42 -4.16
C MET A 158 -11.67 6.84 -3.95
N VAL A 159 -11.26 7.23 -2.74
CA VAL A 159 -10.64 8.54 -2.52
C VAL A 159 -9.24 8.54 -3.12
N VAL A 160 -8.98 9.48 -4.02
CA VAL A 160 -7.62 9.70 -4.51
C VAL A 160 -6.77 10.25 -3.37
N HIS A 161 -5.66 9.60 -3.11
CA HIS A 161 -4.73 9.98 -2.06
C HIS A 161 -3.29 9.74 -2.50
N GLN A 162 -2.36 10.37 -1.81
CA GLN A 162 -0.93 10.25 -2.07
C GLN A 162 -0.11 10.33 -0.79
N GLY A 163 1.08 9.74 -0.81
CA GLY A 163 2.10 10.02 0.17
C GLY A 163 2.72 11.40 -0.07
N LEU A 164 3.07 12.08 1.00
CA LEU A 164 3.88 13.29 0.92
C LEU A 164 5.36 12.90 1.09
N ASP A 165 6.24 13.78 0.61
CA ASP A 165 7.67 13.58 0.71
C ASP A 165 8.15 13.70 2.16
N ASN A 166 9.06 12.81 2.55
CA ASN A 166 9.71 12.88 3.84
C ASN A 166 10.96 13.77 3.75
N ASN A 167 10.83 14.98 4.24
CA ASN A 167 11.90 16.00 4.26
C ASN A 167 12.61 16.07 5.62
N THR A 168 12.49 15.02 6.44
CA THR A 168 13.20 14.89 7.73
C THR A 168 14.40 13.96 7.61
N ASP A 169 15.09 13.77 8.73
CA ASP A 169 16.15 12.75 8.86
C ASP A 169 15.64 11.44 9.49
N ASP A 170 14.34 11.36 9.79
CA ASP A 170 13.71 10.24 10.47
C ASP A 170 12.85 9.40 9.53
N LEU A 171 12.80 8.09 9.78
CA LEU A 171 11.95 7.18 9.04
C LEU A 171 10.49 7.33 9.47
N ARG A 172 9.57 7.49 8.51
CA ARG A 172 8.14 7.50 8.78
C ARG A 172 7.58 6.09 8.66
N HIS A 173 6.99 5.59 9.75
CA HIS A 173 6.30 4.31 9.82
C HIS A 173 4.79 4.50 9.89
N SER A 174 4.06 3.69 9.16
CA SER A 174 2.59 3.65 9.24
C SER A 174 2.04 2.29 8.82
N VAL A 175 0.78 2.05 9.16
CA VAL A 175 0.02 0.87 8.75
C VAL A 175 -1.24 1.32 8.04
N ASP A 176 -1.54 0.68 6.91
CA ASP A 176 -2.81 0.81 6.20
C ASP A 176 -3.61 -0.48 6.43
N ALA A 177 -4.71 -0.38 7.15
CA ALA A 177 -5.67 -1.47 7.35
C ALA A 177 -6.98 -1.16 6.62
N ARG A 178 -7.72 -2.18 6.20
CA ARG A 178 -8.96 -2.00 5.43
C ARG A 178 -10.13 -2.69 6.10
N TYR A 179 -11.29 -2.03 5.99
CA TYR A 179 -12.52 -2.40 6.67
C TYR A 179 -13.67 -2.28 5.70
N GLN A 180 -14.55 -3.30 5.69
CA GLN A 180 -15.76 -3.32 4.91
C GLN A 180 -16.88 -4.01 5.68
N LYS A 181 -18.09 -3.96 5.17
CA LYS A 181 -19.20 -4.77 5.68
C LYS A 181 -18.91 -6.25 5.50
N ALA A 182 -19.23 -7.06 6.49
CA ALA A 182 -19.05 -8.50 6.41
C ALA A 182 -19.95 -9.17 5.36
N SER A 183 -21.08 -8.54 5.02
CA SER A 183 -22.02 -9.00 3.98
C SER A 183 -21.55 -8.73 2.55
N GLU A 184 -20.53 -7.86 2.35
CA GLU A 184 -20.05 -7.49 1.03
C GLU A 184 -18.87 -8.39 0.60
N PRO A 185 -18.70 -8.63 -0.72
CA PRO A 185 -17.64 -9.50 -1.21
C PRO A 185 -16.25 -8.87 -1.03
N ILE A 186 -15.27 -9.74 -0.74
CA ILE A 186 -13.85 -9.38 -0.68
C ILE A 186 -13.08 -9.97 -1.85
N SER A 187 -12.08 -9.28 -2.36
CA SER A 187 -11.22 -9.83 -3.41
C SER A 187 -10.22 -10.86 -2.87
N ALA A 188 -9.94 -11.89 -3.66
CA ALA A 188 -8.98 -12.94 -3.36
C ALA A 188 -7.60 -12.37 -2.95
N VAL A 189 -7.13 -11.30 -3.61
CA VAL A 189 -5.85 -10.67 -3.27
C VAL A 189 -5.80 -10.11 -1.85
N SER A 190 -6.95 -9.67 -1.32
CA SER A 190 -7.05 -9.14 0.04
C SER A 190 -7.05 -10.24 1.11
N MET A 191 -7.20 -11.50 0.71
CA MET A 191 -7.11 -12.69 1.56
C MET A 191 -5.67 -13.22 1.68
N GLU A 192 -4.78 -12.80 0.79
CA GLU A 192 -3.40 -13.25 0.75
C GLU A 192 -2.51 -12.48 1.74
N ALA A 193 -1.40 -13.09 2.14
CA ALA A 193 -0.36 -12.40 2.88
C ALA A 193 0.37 -11.41 1.96
N TYR A 194 0.92 -10.35 2.56
CA TYR A 194 1.69 -9.37 1.78
C TYR A 194 2.86 -10.03 1.05
N SER A 195 3.00 -9.73 -0.23
CA SER A 195 4.04 -10.29 -1.09
C SER A 195 5.44 -10.12 -0.48
N GLY A 196 6.19 -11.21 -0.40
CA GLY A 196 7.53 -11.25 0.22
C GLY A 196 7.54 -11.48 1.73
N CYS A 197 6.38 -11.58 2.40
CA CYS A 197 6.30 -11.88 3.83
C CYS A 197 6.09 -13.37 4.15
N GLY A 198 6.00 -14.23 3.14
CA GLY A 198 5.70 -15.65 3.28
C GLY A 198 4.21 -15.95 3.35
N SER A 199 3.86 -17.18 3.69
CA SER A 199 2.48 -17.61 3.91
C SER A 199 1.91 -17.08 5.24
N TRP A 200 0.60 -17.20 5.44
CA TRP A 200 0.01 -16.92 6.75
C TRP A 200 0.58 -17.79 7.87
N ASP A 201 0.91 -19.05 7.59
CA ASP A 201 1.55 -19.93 8.58
C ASP A 201 2.94 -19.43 8.96
N ASP A 202 3.72 -18.92 8.00
CA ASP A 202 5.02 -18.29 8.27
C ASP A 202 4.90 -17.02 9.13
N ILE A 203 3.85 -16.25 8.92
CA ILE A 203 3.57 -15.03 9.68
C ILE A 203 3.17 -15.39 11.11
N TYR A 204 2.33 -16.41 11.29
CA TYR A 204 1.79 -16.81 12.57
C TYR A 204 2.74 -17.67 13.43
N ALA A 205 3.84 -18.19 12.85
CA ALA A 205 4.75 -19.11 13.52
C ALA A 205 5.32 -18.59 14.85
N GLY A 206 5.46 -17.26 15.01
CA GLY A 206 5.97 -16.62 16.22
C GLY A 206 4.91 -16.00 17.15
N TRP A 207 3.62 -16.16 16.83
CA TRP A 207 2.54 -15.53 17.59
C TRP A 207 2.23 -16.29 18.88
N GLN A 208 1.91 -15.55 19.96
CA GLN A 208 1.61 -16.10 21.27
C GLN A 208 0.14 -16.53 21.39
N SER A 209 -0.79 -15.81 20.72
CA SER A 209 -2.22 -16.10 20.70
C SER A 209 -2.67 -16.66 19.35
N ASP A 210 -3.71 -17.49 19.38
CA ASP A 210 -4.42 -17.97 18.19
C ASP A 210 -5.63 -17.11 17.83
N ASP A 211 -6.01 -16.13 18.66
CA ASP A 211 -7.27 -15.37 18.54
C ASP A 211 -7.39 -14.63 17.20
N LEU A 212 -6.30 -14.14 16.66
CA LEU A 212 -6.29 -13.41 15.39
C LEU A 212 -5.79 -14.25 14.22
N LYS A 213 -5.43 -15.53 14.42
CA LYS A 213 -5.03 -16.41 13.34
C LYS A 213 -6.26 -16.81 12.52
N TYR A 214 -6.24 -16.54 11.23
CA TYR A 214 -7.32 -16.90 10.31
C TYR A 214 -8.73 -16.46 10.76
N TYR A 215 -8.85 -15.34 11.51
CA TYR A 215 -10.10 -14.83 12.08
C TYR A 215 -11.22 -14.69 11.04
N TRP A 216 -10.89 -14.33 9.79
CA TRP A 216 -11.86 -14.15 8.71
C TRP A 216 -12.59 -15.42 8.29
N ARG A 217 -12.03 -16.61 8.59
CA ARG A 217 -12.66 -17.89 8.28
C ARG A 217 -14.00 -18.08 9.02
N ALA A 218 -14.10 -17.51 10.20
CA ALA A 218 -15.35 -17.56 10.99
C ALA A 218 -16.48 -16.75 10.35
N GLN A 219 -16.14 -15.69 9.62
CA GLN A 219 -17.10 -14.83 8.91
C GLN A 219 -17.48 -15.40 7.54
N ASN A 220 -16.71 -16.35 7.00
CA ASN A 220 -16.93 -17.00 5.72
C ASN A 220 -17.29 -16.01 4.58
N PRO A 221 -16.47 -14.99 4.33
CA PRO A 221 -16.80 -13.94 3.35
C PRO A 221 -16.94 -14.51 1.94
N GLU A 222 -17.80 -13.89 1.13
CA GLU A 222 -17.82 -14.14 -0.31
C GLU A 222 -16.51 -13.62 -0.91
N VAL A 223 -15.74 -14.51 -1.55
CA VAL A 223 -14.46 -14.17 -2.18
C VAL A 223 -14.64 -14.06 -3.68
N GLN A 224 -14.29 -12.92 -4.25
CA GLN A 224 -14.28 -12.66 -5.70
C GLN A 224 -12.87 -12.73 -6.26
N ASP A 225 -12.74 -13.22 -7.50
CA ASP A 225 -11.49 -13.20 -8.22
C ASP A 225 -11.01 -11.76 -8.44
N PHE A 226 -9.69 -11.59 -8.43
CA PHE A 226 -9.08 -10.30 -8.72
C PHE A 226 -9.17 -10.01 -10.23
N ASP A 227 -9.71 -8.86 -10.60
CA ASP A 227 -9.77 -8.41 -11.98
C ASP A 227 -8.45 -7.70 -12.37
N TYR A 228 -7.70 -8.33 -13.24
CA TYR A 228 -6.42 -7.83 -13.70
C TYR A 228 -6.51 -6.69 -14.72
N GLN A 229 -7.70 -6.29 -15.20
CA GLN A 229 -7.87 -5.28 -16.25
C GLN A 229 -7.12 -3.96 -15.97
N TYR A 230 -7.09 -3.51 -14.70
CA TYR A 230 -6.38 -2.29 -14.33
C TYR A 230 -4.86 -2.44 -14.44
N TYR A 231 -4.35 -3.61 -14.04
CA TYR A 231 -2.92 -3.90 -14.16
C TYR A 231 -2.54 -4.16 -15.61
N ASP A 232 -3.38 -4.84 -16.37
CA ASP A 232 -3.13 -5.06 -17.79
C ASP A 232 -3.06 -3.73 -18.55
N ARG A 233 -3.98 -2.80 -18.28
CA ARG A 233 -3.93 -1.44 -18.84
C ARG A 233 -2.66 -0.69 -18.45
N ARG A 234 -2.26 -0.72 -17.16
CA ARG A 234 -0.99 -0.13 -16.70
C ARG A 234 0.20 -0.71 -17.45
N ASP A 235 0.22 -2.03 -17.60
CA ASP A 235 1.35 -2.75 -18.17
C ASP A 235 1.48 -2.51 -19.68
N GLU A 236 0.35 -2.39 -20.38
CA GLU A 236 0.34 -1.96 -21.79
C GLU A 236 0.90 -0.55 -21.96
N ILE A 237 0.54 0.38 -21.08
CA ILE A 237 1.12 1.73 -21.05
C ILE A 237 2.64 1.63 -20.81
N ALA A 238 3.08 0.84 -19.84
CA ALA A 238 4.50 0.64 -19.54
C ALA A 238 5.28 0.09 -20.75
N PHE A 239 4.74 -0.91 -21.44
CA PHE A 239 5.35 -1.44 -22.66
C PHE A 239 5.43 -0.40 -23.78
N ALA A 240 4.40 0.42 -23.95
CA ALA A 240 4.41 1.49 -24.95
C ALA A 240 5.43 2.61 -24.63
N MET A 241 5.60 2.93 -23.36
CA MET A 241 6.60 3.90 -22.87
C MET A 241 8.03 3.37 -23.07
N ALA A 242 8.28 2.11 -22.68
CA ALA A 242 9.59 1.48 -22.82
C ALA A 242 10.05 1.43 -24.29
N LYS A 243 9.15 1.12 -25.24
CA LYS A 243 9.43 1.16 -26.67
C LYS A 243 9.84 2.55 -27.19
N LYS A 244 9.50 3.60 -26.46
CA LYS A 244 9.89 5.00 -26.76
C LYS A 244 11.15 5.42 -26.00
N GLY A 245 11.77 4.54 -25.24
CA GLY A 245 12.92 4.84 -24.38
C GLY A 245 12.57 5.63 -23.12
N ASP A 246 11.29 5.64 -22.69
CA ASP A 246 10.86 6.35 -21.50
C ASP A 246 11.14 5.52 -20.23
N ASN A 247 12.16 5.91 -19.49
CA ASN A 247 12.59 5.24 -18.26
C ASN A 247 11.56 5.28 -17.13
N SER A 248 10.54 6.12 -17.20
CA SER A 248 9.46 6.14 -16.21
C SER A 248 8.70 4.80 -16.13
N ALA A 249 8.75 4.00 -17.22
CA ALA A 249 8.17 2.65 -17.28
C ALA A 249 8.91 1.63 -16.39
N ARG A 250 10.19 1.86 -16.06
CA ARG A 250 11.07 0.87 -15.43
C ARG A 250 10.47 0.24 -14.16
N SER A 251 9.90 1.07 -13.28
CA SER A 251 9.31 0.59 -12.02
C SER A 251 8.14 -0.38 -12.26
N ALA A 252 7.27 -0.09 -13.22
CA ALA A 252 6.15 -0.97 -13.58
C ALA A 252 6.66 -2.28 -14.21
N LEU A 253 7.64 -2.20 -15.10
CA LEU A 253 8.24 -3.39 -15.73
C LEU A 253 8.88 -4.33 -14.72
N LEU A 254 9.64 -3.80 -13.76
CA LEU A 254 10.23 -4.61 -12.68
C LEU A 254 9.15 -5.33 -11.84
N ARG A 255 8.03 -4.67 -11.59
CA ARG A 255 6.90 -5.31 -10.88
C ARG A 255 6.29 -6.46 -11.68
N ILE A 256 6.12 -6.30 -12.99
CA ILE A 256 5.63 -7.37 -13.87
C ILE A 256 6.57 -8.58 -13.77
N VAL A 257 7.87 -8.38 -13.94
CA VAL A 257 8.88 -9.45 -13.84
C VAL A 257 8.82 -10.18 -12.50
N GLN A 258 8.61 -9.45 -11.42
CA GLN A 258 8.65 -10.00 -10.06
C GLN A 258 7.35 -10.66 -9.62
N ARG A 259 6.19 -10.24 -10.16
CA ARG A 259 4.89 -10.50 -9.52
C ARG A 259 3.78 -10.95 -10.47
N ASP A 260 3.87 -10.72 -11.78
CA ASP A 260 2.79 -11.15 -12.70
C ASP A 260 2.75 -12.69 -12.77
N PRO A 261 1.59 -13.32 -12.59
CA PRO A 261 1.49 -14.78 -12.64
C PRO A 261 1.75 -15.35 -14.05
N ARG A 262 1.61 -14.56 -15.09
CA ARG A 262 1.75 -14.96 -16.49
C ARG A 262 3.21 -14.90 -16.96
N GLU A 263 3.76 -16.03 -17.36
CA GLU A 263 5.16 -16.15 -17.79
C GLU A 263 5.46 -15.31 -19.04
N ASP A 264 4.62 -15.40 -20.06
CA ASP A 264 4.75 -14.64 -21.31
C ASP A 264 4.82 -13.12 -21.07
N LYS A 265 4.08 -12.63 -20.10
CA LYS A 265 4.09 -11.22 -19.74
C LYS A 265 5.35 -10.82 -18.99
N ARG A 266 5.88 -11.70 -18.10
CA ARG A 266 7.17 -11.49 -17.43
C ARG A 266 8.33 -11.45 -18.44
N ASP A 267 8.31 -12.36 -19.42
CA ASP A 267 9.32 -12.40 -20.48
C ASP A 267 9.30 -11.12 -21.32
N LYS A 268 8.11 -10.68 -21.73
CA LYS A 268 7.94 -9.40 -22.44
C LYS A 268 8.44 -8.21 -21.63
N ALA A 269 8.17 -8.19 -20.32
CA ALA A 269 8.66 -7.10 -19.45
C ALA A 269 10.18 -7.12 -19.34
N THR A 270 10.80 -8.29 -19.31
CA THR A 270 12.25 -8.45 -19.32
C THR A 270 12.88 -7.89 -20.60
N GLU A 271 12.28 -8.20 -21.76
CA GLU A 271 12.69 -7.63 -23.05
C GLU A 271 12.59 -6.10 -23.07
N MET A 272 11.50 -5.55 -22.54
CA MET A 272 11.29 -4.10 -22.45
C MET A 272 12.28 -3.42 -21.51
N LEU A 273 12.66 -4.07 -20.41
CA LEU A 273 13.72 -3.56 -19.51
C LEU A 273 15.08 -3.50 -20.26
N ALA A 274 15.41 -4.53 -21.02
CA ALA A 274 16.66 -4.54 -21.81
C ALA A 274 16.69 -3.40 -22.86
N LEU A 275 15.54 -3.06 -23.45
CA LEU A 275 15.46 -1.90 -24.36
C LEU A 275 15.70 -0.55 -23.68
N LEU A 276 15.38 -0.42 -22.40
CA LEU A 276 15.64 0.81 -21.63
C LEU A 276 17.10 0.94 -21.17
N GLU A 277 17.88 -0.15 -21.22
CA GLU A 277 19.28 -0.21 -20.83
C GLU A 277 20.24 -0.08 -22.04
N ALA A 278 19.71 -0.19 -23.27
CA ALA A 278 20.46 -0.10 -24.53
C ALA A 278 20.62 1.35 -24.99
#